data_b8ff8cccbca65080e9cd8e023b0f0ea1
#
_entry.id   b8ff8cccbca65080e9cd8e023b0f0ea1
#
_cell.length_a   1.000
_cell.length_b   1.000
_cell.length_c   1.000
_cell.angle_alpha   90.00
_cell.angle_beta   90.00
_cell.angle_gamma   90.00
#
_symmetry.space_group_name_H-M   'P 1'
#
loop_
_entity.id
_entity.type
_entity.pdbx_description
1 polymer ?
#
loop_
_entity_poly.entity_id
_entity_poly.type
_entity_poly.pdbx_seq_one_letter_code
_entity_poly.pdbx_strand_id
1 'polypeptide(L)'
;MMSRKLFYFIVCVLILLGSALMLYRHIAFEVPWYPNEKRESWLIEAKLQFNANNENKPITLNFSIPKNQKGYTILSESAASPNYGVSFYEEKNQGKARYTTRVAHGKQELFYTIKIMKDPKAVDQNVTAPEVSLDNDDEVSTTAKQDIIDTARERSADIYSQATEIFKIINSEYQNAQLLLKNTEKTALLADLLNRSEIPTRIVHGLVLEDKRRRQPLTDYIQIFDGSDYIYMNPESGAFGKPDNLLLWEYNDQPIIDLSGGRKAKVSFSMIKKDIPVENARREKFADTSLINFSLDLLPIEEQSIFSSILLLPVGVLVVVFLRILVGIKTSGTFMPVLIAMAFMKTHLVVGVVGLLTIVSIGLIIRFYLSRLNLLLVARISTVIITVIGIITFLTVITYQFGITEGMKITFFPMIILSWTIERMSILWEEEGAKQVFIQGGGSLLVAIIAYLAMSSTFIEHITFNFLGLQLIIVAIVLLLGNYTGYRLSELKRFKPLVVELEQQKK
;
A
#
# COMPACT_ATOMS: atom_id res chain seq x y z
N MET A 1 -5.87 -15.77 44.14
CA MET A 1 -7.18 -15.35 43.61
C MET A 1 -7.27 -13.82 43.76
N MET A 2 -7.20 -13.08 42.66
CA MET A 2 -7.26 -11.61 42.68
C MET A 2 -8.63 -11.16 43.18
N SER A 3 -8.67 -10.22 44.16
CA SER A 3 -9.96 -9.77 44.71
C SER A 3 -10.75 -9.05 43.59
N ARG A 4 -12.09 -9.24 43.55
CA ARG A 4 -12.97 -8.55 42.58
C ARG A 4 -12.77 -7.03 42.59
N LYS A 5 -12.44 -6.46 43.77
CA LYS A 5 -12.13 -5.04 43.91
C LYS A 5 -10.87 -4.64 43.17
N LEU A 6 -9.81 -5.46 43.20
CA LEU A 6 -8.56 -5.19 42.45
C LEU A 6 -8.79 -5.28 40.94
N PHE A 7 -9.61 -6.24 40.48
CA PHE A 7 -9.95 -6.37 39.06
C PHE A 7 -10.64 -5.09 38.52
N TYR A 8 -11.72 -4.64 39.18
CA TYR A 8 -12.42 -3.42 38.78
C TYR A 8 -11.55 -2.17 38.91
N PHE A 9 -10.67 -2.12 39.92
CA PHE A 9 -9.68 -1.05 40.03
C PHE A 9 -8.76 -0.98 38.83
N ILE A 10 -8.19 -2.11 38.38
CA ILE A 10 -7.33 -2.16 37.17
C ILE A 10 -8.09 -1.69 35.94
N VAL A 11 -9.31 -2.16 35.74
CA VAL A 11 -10.14 -1.75 34.61
C VAL A 11 -10.42 -0.25 34.63
N CYS A 12 -10.77 0.32 35.80
CA CYS A 12 -10.98 1.76 35.96
C CYS A 12 -9.70 2.55 35.64
N VAL A 13 -8.55 2.10 36.14
CA VAL A 13 -7.26 2.76 35.85
C VAL A 13 -6.94 2.75 34.35
N LEU A 14 -7.16 1.62 33.65
CA LEU A 14 -6.94 1.53 32.21
C LEU A 14 -7.86 2.47 31.42
N ILE A 15 -9.13 2.56 31.79
CA ILE A 15 -10.09 3.47 31.14
C ILE A 15 -9.69 4.93 31.39
N LEU A 16 -9.38 5.29 32.63
CA LEU A 16 -9.00 6.64 32.99
C LEU A 16 -7.70 7.07 32.30
N LEU A 17 -6.67 6.21 32.30
CA LEU A 17 -5.41 6.49 31.63
C LEU A 17 -5.59 6.60 30.11
N GLY A 18 -6.35 5.68 29.50
CA GLY A 18 -6.65 5.70 28.09
C GLY A 18 -7.41 6.96 27.67
N SER A 19 -8.44 7.32 28.45
CA SER A 19 -9.22 8.54 28.21
C SER A 19 -8.39 9.82 28.41
N ALA A 20 -7.55 9.86 29.45
CA ALA A 20 -6.65 10.99 29.70
C ALA A 20 -5.64 11.19 28.55
N LEU A 21 -5.06 10.10 28.03
CA LEU A 21 -4.17 10.16 26.87
C LEU A 21 -4.88 10.63 25.60
N MET A 22 -6.12 10.20 25.36
CA MET A 22 -6.92 10.66 24.22
C MET A 22 -7.26 12.15 24.36
N LEU A 23 -7.67 12.59 25.55
CA LEU A 23 -7.99 14.00 25.81
C LEU A 23 -6.76 14.90 25.68
N TYR A 24 -5.63 14.45 26.22
CA TYR A 24 -4.35 15.15 26.09
C TYR A 24 -3.99 15.38 24.62
N ARG A 25 -4.14 14.34 23.80
CA ARG A 25 -3.84 14.43 22.37
C ARG A 25 -4.81 15.34 21.61
N HIS A 26 -6.09 15.32 21.99
CA HIS A 26 -7.10 16.21 21.45
C HIS A 26 -6.81 17.69 21.80
N ILE A 27 -6.46 17.98 23.06
CA ILE A 27 -6.24 19.36 23.54
C ILE A 27 -4.87 19.89 23.12
N ALA A 28 -3.80 19.10 23.36
CA ALA A 28 -2.43 19.56 23.12
C ALA A 28 -2.05 19.59 21.62
N PHE A 29 -2.59 18.67 20.82
CA PHE A 29 -2.28 18.56 19.39
C PHE A 29 -3.47 18.88 18.49
N GLU A 30 -4.59 19.33 19.06
CA GLU A 30 -5.83 19.70 18.33
C GLU A 30 -6.31 18.61 17.35
N VAL A 31 -6.05 17.35 17.65
CA VAL A 31 -6.49 16.22 16.81
C VAL A 31 -8.01 16.09 16.88
N PRO A 32 -8.75 16.23 15.77
CA PRO A 32 -10.21 16.14 15.79
C PRO A 32 -10.71 14.73 16.12
N TRP A 33 -11.83 14.62 16.83
CA TRP A 33 -12.49 13.33 17.14
C TRP A 33 -13.08 12.67 15.88
N TYR A 34 -13.60 13.49 14.96
CA TYR A 34 -14.18 13.03 13.71
C TYR A 34 -13.27 13.39 12.55
N PRO A 35 -13.17 12.52 11.55
CA PRO A 35 -12.53 12.89 10.31
C PRO A 35 -13.35 14.00 9.64
N ASN A 36 -12.97 15.27 9.84
CA ASN A 36 -13.62 16.44 9.19
C ASN A 36 -13.44 16.40 7.66
N GLU A 37 -14.19 17.25 6.90
CA GLU A 37 -14.04 17.39 5.44
C GLU A 37 -12.57 17.51 5.07
N LYS A 38 -12.11 16.48 4.36
CA LYS A 38 -10.71 16.17 4.20
C LYS A 38 -10.29 16.48 2.80
N ARG A 39 -9.18 17.17 2.65
CA ARG A 39 -8.44 17.09 1.39
C ARG A 39 -7.48 15.91 1.44
N GLU A 40 -7.47 15.15 0.35
CA GLU A 40 -6.51 14.09 0.19
C GLU A 40 -5.09 14.65 0.25
N SER A 41 -4.33 14.23 1.22
CA SER A 41 -2.91 14.52 1.30
C SER A 41 -2.11 13.22 1.30
N TRP A 42 -0.89 13.31 0.84
CA TRP A 42 0.03 12.20 0.74
C TRP A 42 1.33 12.55 1.44
N LEU A 43 1.79 11.67 2.29
CA LEU A 43 3.12 11.70 2.84
C LEU A 43 3.97 10.70 2.07
N ILE A 44 5.01 11.18 1.40
CA ILE A 44 5.87 10.39 0.53
C ILE A 44 7.29 10.48 1.07
N GLU A 45 7.92 9.34 1.26
CA GLU A 45 9.30 9.22 1.66
C GLU A 45 10.11 8.55 0.55
N ALA A 46 11.14 9.24 0.10
CA ALA A 46 12.16 8.69 -0.79
C ALA A 46 13.33 8.20 0.06
N LYS A 47 13.62 6.90 0.01
CA LYS A 47 14.78 6.27 0.62
C LYS A 47 15.87 6.10 -0.43
N LEU A 48 16.98 6.80 -0.24
CA LEU A 48 18.15 6.79 -1.10
C LEU A 48 19.19 5.85 -0.50
N GLN A 49 19.64 4.86 -1.25
CA GLN A 49 20.64 3.89 -0.80
C GLN A 49 21.80 3.84 -1.76
N PHE A 50 23.03 3.86 -1.25
CA PHE A 50 24.23 3.71 -2.05
C PHE A 50 25.38 3.15 -1.21
N ASN A 51 26.44 2.73 -1.87
CA ASN A 51 27.67 2.31 -1.21
C ASN A 51 28.74 3.39 -1.39
N ALA A 52 29.24 3.91 -0.27
CA ALA A 52 30.36 4.85 -0.27
C ALA A 52 31.64 4.17 -0.81
N ASN A 53 32.41 4.88 -1.60
CA ASN A 53 33.75 4.44 -1.95
C ASN A 53 34.66 4.59 -0.72
N ASN A 54 35.48 3.58 -0.42
CA ASN A 54 36.37 3.57 0.76
C ASN A 54 37.57 4.55 0.64
N GLU A 55 37.49 5.49 -0.26
CA GLU A 55 38.52 6.47 -0.53
C GLU A 55 38.22 7.76 0.22
N ASN A 56 38.58 8.04 1.40
CA ASN A 56 38.42 9.29 2.18
C ASN A 56 38.15 10.58 1.36
N LYS A 57 37.28 10.49 0.37
CA LYS A 57 36.86 11.58 -0.51
C LYS A 57 35.47 12.08 -0.13
N PRO A 58 35.20 13.36 -0.33
CA PRO A 58 33.88 13.92 -0.11
C PRO A 58 32.83 13.20 -0.96
N ILE A 59 31.67 12.96 -0.37
CA ILE A 59 30.51 12.40 -1.04
C ILE A 59 29.51 13.53 -1.28
N THR A 60 29.05 13.63 -2.51
CA THR A 60 27.96 14.53 -2.89
C THR A 60 26.89 13.71 -3.60
N LEU A 61 25.66 13.80 -3.12
CA LEU A 61 24.50 13.20 -3.74
C LEU A 61 23.48 14.32 -4.04
N ASN A 62 23.14 14.49 -5.30
CA ASN A 62 22.07 15.38 -5.76
C ASN A 62 20.85 14.50 -6.08
N PHE A 63 19.71 14.83 -5.49
CA PHE A 63 18.46 14.11 -5.67
C PHE A 63 17.41 15.06 -6.23
N SER A 64 16.76 14.67 -7.35
CA SER A 64 15.69 15.45 -7.96
C SER A 64 14.43 15.38 -7.10
N ILE A 65 13.84 16.54 -6.81
CA ILE A 65 12.64 16.67 -5.98
C ILE A 65 11.50 17.29 -6.79
N PRO A 66 10.24 16.90 -6.52
CA PRO A 66 9.09 17.40 -7.28
C PRO A 66 8.81 18.86 -6.97
N LYS A 67 8.03 19.51 -7.83
CA LYS A 67 7.50 20.86 -7.64
C LYS A 67 5.97 20.85 -7.59
N ASN A 68 5.39 22.00 -7.25
CA ASN A 68 3.94 22.22 -7.39
C ASN A 68 3.53 21.98 -8.84
N GLN A 69 2.48 21.22 -9.02
CA GLN A 69 2.01 20.80 -10.34
C GLN A 69 0.49 20.72 -10.40
N LYS A 70 -0.07 20.67 -11.60
CA LYS A 70 -1.52 20.53 -11.80
C LYS A 70 -2.07 19.35 -10.99
N GLY A 71 -2.98 19.63 -10.08
CA GLY A 71 -3.62 18.65 -9.21
C GLY A 71 -2.94 18.43 -7.85
N TYR A 72 -1.70 18.90 -7.63
CA TYR A 72 -0.97 18.68 -6.38
C TYR A 72 -0.18 19.92 -5.92
N THR A 73 -0.34 20.28 -4.64
CA THR A 73 0.43 21.34 -3.98
C THR A 73 1.30 20.76 -2.88
N ILE A 74 2.56 21.16 -2.81
CA ILE A 74 3.50 20.79 -1.76
C ILE A 74 3.19 21.57 -0.50
N LEU A 75 2.97 20.86 0.61
CA LEU A 75 2.73 21.46 1.92
C LEU A 75 4.01 21.64 2.73
N SER A 76 4.85 20.61 2.74
CA SER A 76 6.14 20.64 3.42
C SER A 76 7.11 19.63 2.79
N GLU A 77 8.38 19.93 2.92
CA GLU A 77 9.47 19.05 2.52
C GLU A 77 10.54 19.03 3.61
N SER A 78 11.15 17.89 3.81
CA SER A 78 12.23 17.69 4.76
C SER A 78 13.22 16.66 4.27
N ALA A 79 14.48 16.85 4.61
CA ALA A 79 15.52 15.90 4.32
C ALA A 79 16.26 15.59 5.62
N ALA A 80 16.21 14.32 6.04
CA ALA A 80 16.84 13.87 7.26
C ALA A 80 17.90 12.82 6.94
N SER A 81 19.13 13.08 7.32
CA SER A 81 20.23 12.15 7.09
C SER A 81 21.31 12.30 8.15
N PRO A 82 21.57 11.27 8.93
CA PRO A 82 22.65 11.32 9.92
C PRO A 82 24.00 11.60 9.23
N ASN A 83 24.75 12.57 9.76
CA ASN A 83 26.09 12.92 9.31
C ASN A 83 26.21 13.54 7.90
N TYR A 84 25.11 13.98 7.28
CA TYR A 84 25.12 14.71 6.02
C TYR A 84 24.61 16.12 6.19
N GLY A 85 25.30 17.10 5.58
CA GLY A 85 24.76 18.42 5.34
C GLY A 85 23.76 18.37 4.20
N VAL A 86 22.62 19.05 4.34
CA VAL A 86 21.57 19.09 3.32
C VAL A 86 21.33 20.52 2.86
N SER A 87 21.22 20.73 1.56
CA SER A 87 20.83 22.00 0.96
C SER A 87 19.86 21.78 -0.20
N PHE A 88 18.89 22.66 -0.33
CA PHE A 88 17.95 22.68 -1.46
C PHE A 88 18.36 23.76 -2.45
N TYR A 89 18.30 23.44 -3.73
CA TYR A 89 18.58 24.38 -4.82
C TYR A 89 17.77 24.02 -6.06
N GLU A 90 17.75 24.92 -7.02
CA GLU A 90 17.06 24.71 -8.29
C GLU A 90 18.08 24.69 -9.43
N GLU A 91 17.93 23.74 -10.34
CA GLU A 91 18.77 23.60 -11.53
C GLU A 91 17.91 23.24 -12.74
N LYS A 92 18.06 24.00 -13.83
CA LYS A 92 17.27 23.83 -15.07
C LYS A 92 15.76 23.63 -14.81
N ASN A 93 15.18 24.47 -13.96
CA ASN A 93 13.77 24.40 -13.56
C ASN A 93 13.34 23.11 -12.81
N GLN A 94 14.29 22.33 -12.30
CA GLN A 94 14.07 21.14 -11.46
C GLN A 94 14.59 21.44 -10.05
N GLY A 95 13.78 21.13 -9.02
CA GLY A 95 14.25 21.19 -7.63
C GLY A 95 15.23 20.06 -7.35
N LYS A 96 16.28 20.34 -6.59
CA LYS A 96 17.26 19.32 -6.15
C LYS A 96 17.58 19.45 -4.67
N ALA A 97 17.66 18.32 -3.99
CA ALA A 97 18.20 18.19 -2.63
C ALA A 97 19.63 17.68 -2.72
N ARG A 98 20.59 18.46 -2.22
CA ARG A 98 22.01 18.09 -2.18
C ARG A 98 22.39 17.63 -0.80
N TYR A 99 22.90 16.40 -0.72
CA TYR A 99 23.47 15.79 0.49
C TYR A 99 24.99 15.75 0.35
N THR A 100 25.69 16.26 1.37
CA THR A 100 27.16 16.30 1.37
C THR A 100 27.74 15.78 2.67
N THR A 101 28.80 15.00 2.58
CA THR A 101 29.61 14.63 3.75
C THR A 101 31.10 14.55 3.36
N ARG A 102 31.97 14.80 4.31
CA ARG A 102 33.44 14.71 4.07
C ARG A 102 33.91 13.27 3.97
N VAL A 103 33.34 12.39 4.80
CA VAL A 103 33.75 10.99 4.88
C VAL A 103 32.53 10.14 5.22
N ALA A 104 32.32 9.05 4.48
CA ALA A 104 31.40 7.99 4.84
C ALA A 104 31.93 6.65 4.35
N HIS A 105 31.59 5.57 5.03
CA HIS A 105 32.04 4.22 4.74
C HIS A 105 30.86 3.25 4.64
N GLY A 106 30.96 2.30 3.72
CA GLY A 106 29.98 1.23 3.57
C GLY A 106 28.64 1.69 3.01
N LYS A 107 27.59 0.98 3.39
CA LYS A 107 26.23 1.26 2.92
C LYS A 107 25.69 2.51 3.60
N GLN A 108 25.19 3.44 2.79
CA GLN A 108 24.59 4.69 3.23
C GLN A 108 23.10 4.69 2.92
N GLU A 109 22.31 5.28 3.81
CA GLU A 109 20.87 5.47 3.67
C GLU A 109 20.51 6.91 4.01
N LEU A 110 19.89 7.60 3.06
CA LEU A 110 19.41 8.98 3.20
C LEU A 110 17.92 9.01 2.96
N PHE A 111 17.25 9.97 3.56
CA PHE A 111 15.79 10.10 3.49
C PHE A 111 15.39 11.50 3.05
N TYR A 112 14.45 11.56 2.13
CA TYR A 112 13.74 12.78 1.76
C TYR A 112 12.25 12.53 1.93
N THR A 113 11.57 13.42 2.63
CA THR A 113 10.15 13.30 2.91
C THR A 113 9.44 14.54 2.38
N ILE A 114 8.36 14.32 1.64
CA ILE A 114 7.50 15.38 1.12
C ILE A 114 6.05 15.10 1.48
N LYS A 115 5.34 16.15 1.83
CA LYS A 115 3.91 16.12 2.07
C LYS A 115 3.22 16.94 0.99
N ILE A 116 2.32 16.31 0.27
CA ILE A 116 1.54 16.95 -0.80
C ILE A 116 0.05 16.85 -0.51
N MET A 117 -0.71 17.78 -1.06
CA MET A 117 -2.16 17.81 -0.98
C MET A 117 -2.74 17.84 -2.40
N LYS A 118 -3.82 17.06 -2.63
CA LYS A 118 -4.58 17.15 -3.87
C LYS A 118 -5.29 18.51 -3.93
N ASP A 119 -4.93 19.31 -4.91
CA ASP A 119 -5.49 20.65 -5.12
C ASP A 119 -5.94 20.84 -6.57
N PRO A 120 -7.26 20.77 -6.84
CA PRO A 120 -7.79 20.95 -8.19
C PRO A 120 -7.49 22.33 -8.80
N LYS A 121 -7.12 23.31 -7.97
CA LYS A 121 -6.79 24.68 -8.41
C LYS A 121 -5.30 24.88 -8.67
N ALA A 122 -4.47 23.89 -8.34
CA ALA A 122 -3.04 23.98 -8.64
C ALA A 122 -2.81 23.94 -10.15
N VAL A 123 -1.97 24.87 -10.62
CA VAL A 123 -1.64 25.06 -12.05
C VAL A 123 -0.18 24.67 -12.24
N ASP A 124 0.14 24.05 -13.36
CA ASP A 124 1.52 23.78 -13.76
C ASP A 124 2.28 25.10 -13.98
N GLN A 125 3.42 25.23 -13.32
CA GLN A 125 4.25 26.45 -13.36
C GLN A 125 5.09 26.46 -14.63
N ASN A 126 4.82 26.30 -15.76
CA ASN A 126 5.55 26.41 -17.04
C ASN A 126 5.14 25.32 -18.04
N VAL A 127 4.13 25.62 -18.83
CA VAL A 127 3.86 24.86 -20.06
C VAL A 127 4.68 25.52 -21.19
N THR A 128 5.88 25.02 -21.40
CA THR A 128 6.75 25.42 -22.53
C THR A 128 7.09 24.19 -23.33
N ALA A 129 7.20 24.33 -24.66
CA ALA A 129 7.66 23.21 -25.49
C ALA A 129 9.01 22.69 -24.97
N PRO A 130 9.21 21.35 -24.91
CA PRO A 130 10.47 20.77 -24.47
C PRO A 130 11.59 21.10 -25.45
N GLU A 131 12.81 21.33 -24.93
CA GLU A 131 14.00 21.41 -25.79
C GLU A 131 14.26 20.01 -26.35
N VAL A 132 14.17 19.90 -27.67
CA VAL A 132 14.45 18.65 -28.37
C VAL A 132 15.95 18.54 -28.61
N SER A 133 16.60 17.58 -27.97
CA SER A 133 17.96 17.17 -28.32
C SER A 133 17.91 15.85 -29.08
N LEU A 134 18.39 15.84 -30.32
CA LEU A 134 18.51 14.61 -31.10
C LEU A 134 19.90 14.00 -30.88
N ASP A 135 19.96 12.71 -30.60
CA ASP A 135 21.22 11.99 -30.49
C ASP A 135 21.91 11.87 -31.84
N ASN A 136 23.23 11.95 -31.82
CA ASN A 136 24.05 11.68 -33.03
C ASN A 136 24.13 10.16 -33.22
N ASP A 137 23.34 9.67 -34.16
CA ASP A 137 23.30 8.25 -34.50
C ASP A 137 24.32 7.93 -35.62
N ASP A 138 24.65 6.65 -35.76
CA ASP A 138 25.31 6.13 -36.96
C ASP A 138 24.31 6.08 -38.13
N GLU A 139 24.84 5.98 -39.35
CA GLU A 139 24.08 6.02 -40.62
C GLU A 139 23.01 4.89 -40.66
N VAL A 140 23.34 3.72 -40.12
CA VAL A 140 22.44 2.56 -40.10
C VAL A 140 21.25 2.80 -39.17
N SER A 141 21.49 3.31 -37.95
CA SER A 141 20.44 3.64 -36.97
C SER A 141 19.55 4.77 -37.49
N THR A 142 20.14 5.79 -38.14
CA THR A 142 19.40 6.90 -38.74
C THR A 142 18.42 6.41 -39.80
N THR A 143 18.91 5.53 -40.73
CA THR A 143 18.08 4.96 -41.78
C THR A 143 16.95 4.09 -41.22
N ALA A 144 17.27 3.26 -40.22
CA ALA A 144 16.27 2.41 -39.56
C ALA A 144 15.18 3.22 -38.83
N LYS A 145 15.58 4.32 -38.19
CA LYS A 145 14.63 5.25 -37.53
C LYS A 145 13.75 5.95 -38.54
N GLN A 146 14.32 6.42 -39.64
CA GLN A 146 13.59 7.11 -40.73
C GLN A 146 12.53 6.19 -41.35
N ASP A 147 12.85 4.94 -41.60
CA ASP A 147 11.94 3.95 -42.17
C ASP A 147 10.72 3.69 -41.26
N ILE A 148 10.96 3.62 -39.95
CA ILE A 148 9.84 3.50 -38.95
C ILE A 148 8.96 4.75 -38.96
N ILE A 149 9.55 5.94 -39.02
CA ILE A 149 8.83 7.20 -39.04
C ILE A 149 7.99 7.32 -40.30
N ASP A 150 8.55 7.01 -41.46
CA ASP A 150 7.85 7.09 -42.74
C ASP A 150 6.68 6.09 -42.79
N THR A 151 6.91 4.84 -42.32
CA THR A 151 5.86 3.82 -42.21
C THR A 151 4.74 4.25 -41.27
N ALA A 152 5.05 4.88 -40.13
CA ALA A 152 4.04 5.39 -39.21
C ALA A 152 3.27 6.58 -39.79
N ARG A 153 3.97 7.48 -40.49
CA ARG A 153 3.38 8.68 -41.13
C ARG A 153 2.38 8.32 -42.24
N GLU A 154 2.65 7.29 -43.03
CA GLU A 154 1.71 6.79 -44.03
C GLU A 154 0.39 6.29 -43.47
N ARG A 155 0.39 5.83 -42.20
CA ARG A 155 -0.76 5.23 -41.53
C ARG A 155 -1.44 6.15 -40.54
N SER A 156 -0.98 7.38 -40.39
CA SER A 156 -1.43 8.33 -39.40
C SER A 156 -1.90 9.64 -40.01
N ALA A 157 -2.92 10.26 -39.39
CA ALA A 157 -3.47 11.54 -39.81
C ALA A 157 -3.22 12.66 -38.79
N ASP A 158 -2.88 12.32 -37.55
CA ASP A 158 -2.66 13.26 -36.45
C ASP A 158 -1.55 12.76 -35.49
N ILE A 159 -1.18 13.60 -34.53
CA ILE A 159 -0.14 13.31 -33.55
C ILE A 159 -0.45 12.04 -32.72
N TYR A 160 -1.72 11.82 -32.36
CA TYR A 160 -2.16 10.66 -31.58
C TYR A 160 -2.02 9.35 -32.35
N SER A 161 -2.51 9.36 -33.59
CA SER A 161 -2.41 8.19 -34.46
C SER A 161 -0.96 7.89 -34.82
N GLN A 162 -0.14 8.90 -35.07
CA GLN A 162 1.29 8.72 -35.37
C GLN A 162 2.05 8.14 -34.16
N ALA A 163 1.83 8.67 -32.96
CA ALA A 163 2.44 8.12 -31.76
C ALA A 163 2.00 6.68 -31.48
N THR A 164 0.72 6.37 -31.76
CA THR A 164 0.19 5.00 -31.64
C THR A 164 0.81 4.05 -32.64
N GLU A 165 0.98 4.47 -33.90
CA GLU A 165 1.59 3.62 -34.93
C GLU A 165 3.07 3.38 -34.67
N ILE A 166 3.83 4.40 -34.26
CA ILE A 166 5.23 4.23 -33.82
C ILE A 166 5.31 3.24 -32.67
N PHE A 167 4.44 3.36 -31.66
CA PHE A 167 4.38 2.43 -30.53
C PHE A 167 4.08 0.99 -30.98
N LYS A 168 3.14 0.79 -31.91
CA LYS A 168 2.82 -0.53 -32.44
C LYS A 168 3.99 -1.12 -33.22
N ILE A 169 4.68 -0.32 -34.05
CA ILE A 169 5.85 -0.78 -34.81
C ILE A 169 6.98 -1.22 -33.87
N ILE A 170 7.26 -0.44 -32.83
CA ILE A 170 8.29 -0.78 -31.83
C ILE A 170 7.95 -2.10 -31.10
N ASN A 171 6.67 -2.37 -30.83
CA ASN A 171 6.22 -3.58 -30.15
C ASN A 171 5.98 -4.77 -31.10
N SER A 172 6.15 -4.58 -32.41
CA SER A 172 6.00 -5.66 -33.39
C SER A 172 7.34 -6.36 -33.66
N GLU A 173 7.30 -7.41 -34.46
CA GLU A 173 8.49 -8.08 -34.97
C GLU A 173 9.16 -7.33 -36.15
N TYR A 174 8.95 -6.01 -36.27
CA TYR A 174 9.51 -5.20 -37.32
C TYR A 174 11.04 -5.15 -37.20
N GLN A 175 11.75 -5.56 -38.28
CA GLN A 175 13.20 -5.80 -38.27
C GLN A 175 14.00 -4.59 -37.78
N ASN A 176 13.66 -3.38 -38.27
CA ASN A 176 14.35 -2.15 -37.89
C ASN A 176 14.11 -1.77 -36.45
N ALA A 177 12.90 -2.02 -35.92
CA ALA A 177 12.60 -1.81 -34.48
C ALA A 177 13.43 -2.76 -33.59
N GLN A 178 13.53 -4.04 -33.97
CA GLN A 178 14.30 -5.03 -33.22
C GLN A 178 15.81 -4.74 -33.26
N LEU A 179 16.32 -4.16 -34.39
CA LEU A 179 17.68 -3.72 -34.48
C LEU A 179 17.99 -2.61 -33.46
N LEU A 180 17.13 -1.60 -33.38
CA LEU A 180 17.32 -0.43 -32.53
C LEU A 180 17.16 -0.80 -31.04
N LEU A 181 16.23 -1.67 -30.72
CA LEU A 181 15.98 -2.14 -29.32
C LEU A 181 17.13 -2.97 -28.73
N LYS A 182 18.08 -3.44 -29.53
CA LYS A 182 19.29 -4.11 -29.00
C LYS A 182 20.21 -3.16 -28.23
N ASN A 183 20.23 -1.88 -28.62
CA ASN A 183 21.17 -0.90 -28.07
C ASN A 183 20.46 0.26 -27.32
N THR A 184 19.15 0.41 -27.49
CA THR A 184 18.40 1.53 -26.94
C THR A 184 17.19 1.00 -26.12
N GLU A 185 16.92 1.61 -24.99
CA GLU A 185 15.75 1.31 -24.18
C GLU A 185 14.48 1.76 -24.91
N LYS A 186 13.41 0.98 -24.78
CA LYS A 186 12.14 1.19 -25.50
C LYS A 186 11.56 2.59 -25.32
N THR A 187 11.56 3.10 -24.09
CA THR A 187 11.05 4.44 -23.78
C THR A 187 11.85 5.53 -24.45
N ALA A 188 13.18 5.42 -24.42
CA ALA A 188 14.08 6.36 -25.07
C ALA A 188 13.94 6.32 -26.60
N LEU A 189 13.86 5.11 -27.19
CA LEU A 189 13.63 4.95 -28.62
C LEU A 189 12.31 5.59 -29.08
N LEU A 190 11.22 5.36 -28.30
CA LEU A 190 9.92 5.93 -28.61
C LEU A 190 9.94 7.46 -28.57
N ALA A 191 10.56 8.05 -27.56
CA ALA A 191 10.71 9.50 -27.44
C ALA A 191 11.57 10.09 -28.57
N ASP A 192 12.69 9.43 -28.93
CA ASP A 192 13.55 9.88 -30.01
C ASP A 192 12.85 9.83 -31.39
N LEU A 193 12.10 8.76 -31.67
CA LEU A 193 11.32 8.65 -32.92
C LEU A 193 10.23 9.72 -33.02
N LEU A 194 9.54 10.03 -31.91
CA LEU A 194 8.57 11.10 -31.87
C LEU A 194 9.22 12.47 -32.11
N ASN A 195 10.33 12.76 -31.43
CA ASN A 195 11.08 13.99 -31.62
C ASN A 195 11.58 14.17 -33.06
N ARG A 196 12.07 13.10 -33.66
CA ARG A 196 12.47 13.11 -35.10
C ARG A 196 11.29 13.26 -36.07
N SER A 197 10.10 12.91 -35.62
CA SER A 197 8.84 13.12 -36.34
C SER A 197 8.29 14.54 -36.21
N GLU A 198 9.08 15.48 -35.66
CA GLU A 198 8.68 16.87 -35.37
C GLU A 198 7.57 16.98 -34.32
N ILE A 199 7.40 15.94 -33.48
CA ILE A 199 6.50 15.91 -32.35
C ILE A 199 7.31 16.13 -31.08
N PRO A 200 7.31 17.34 -30.48
CA PRO A 200 8.17 17.63 -29.34
C PRO A 200 7.75 16.77 -28.14
N THR A 201 8.66 15.93 -27.68
CA THR A 201 8.43 15.02 -26.58
C THR A 201 9.56 15.02 -25.56
N ARG A 202 9.22 14.65 -24.32
CA ARG A 202 10.22 14.39 -23.28
C ARG A 202 9.82 13.19 -22.43
N ILE A 203 10.79 12.52 -21.86
CA ILE A 203 10.56 11.49 -20.84
C ILE A 203 10.41 12.18 -19.51
N VAL A 204 9.42 11.75 -18.72
CA VAL A 204 9.18 12.22 -17.37
C VAL A 204 9.02 11.04 -16.43
N HIS A 205 9.55 11.20 -15.25
CA HIS A 205 9.45 10.16 -14.22
C HIS A 205 8.35 10.52 -13.23
N GLY A 206 7.36 9.65 -13.09
CA GLY A 206 6.21 9.83 -12.22
C GLY A 206 6.10 8.79 -11.12
N LEU A 207 5.50 9.18 -10.02
CA LEU A 207 5.15 8.29 -8.92
C LEU A 207 3.64 8.07 -8.92
N VAL A 208 3.21 6.84 -9.13
CA VAL A 208 1.80 6.46 -9.02
C VAL A 208 1.44 6.37 -7.54
N LEU A 209 0.53 7.22 -7.07
CA LEU A 209 0.14 7.30 -5.67
C LEU A 209 -0.83 6.16 -5.32
N GLU A 210 -0.37 5.23 -4.49
CA GLU A 210 -1.15 4.12 -3.95
C GLU A 210 -1.03 4.10 -2.43
N ASP A 211 -2.15 4.04 -1.71
CA ASP A 211 -2.11 4.06 -0.24
C ASP A 211 -1.35 2.87 0.35
N LYS A 212 -0.54 3.16 1.37
CA LYS A 212 0.26 2.15 2.09
C LYS A 212 1.24 1.37 1.19
N ARG A 213 1.66 1.97 0.07
CA ARG A 213 2.64 1.36 -0.84
C ARG A 213 4.05 1.52 -0.29
N ARG A 214 4.88 0.48 -0.49
CA ARG A 214 6.27 0.45 -0.04
C ARG A 214 7.19 0.10 -1.19
N ARG A 215 8.39 0.72 -1.20
CA ARG A 215 9.48 0.43 -2.15
C ARG A 215 9.04 0.46 -3.60
N GLN A 216 8.20 1.42 -3.93
CA GLN A 216 7.76 1.63 -5.30
C GLN A 216 8.87 2.36 -6.07
N PRO A 217 9.21 1.93 -7.31
CA PRO A 217 10.03 2.71 -8.22
C PRO A 217 9.20 3.83 -8.86
N LEU A 218 9.85 4.77 -9.51
CA LEU A 218 9.20 5.68 -10.44
C LEU A 218 8.78 4.92 -11.69
N THR A 219 7.77 5.44 -12.36
CA THR A 219 7.25 4.93 -13.63
C THR A 219 7.49 5.99 -14.69
N ASP A 220 7.97 5.57 -15.84
CA ASP A 220 8.25 6.46 -16.97
C ASP A 220 6.96 6.77 -17.71
N TYR A 221 6.83 8.01 -18.14
CA TYR A 221 5.79 8.50 -19.04
C TYR A 221 6.43 9.36 -20.12
N ILE A 222 5.82 9.38 -21.28
CA ILE A 222 6.21 10.29 -22.35
C ILE A 222 5.22 11.45 -22.35
N GLN A 223 5.71 12.66 -22.18
CA GLN A 223 4.97 13.89 -22.42
C GLN A 223 5.13 14.31 -23.86
N ILE A 224 4.01 14.44 -24.56
CA ILE A 224 3.93 14.91 -25.95
C ILE A 224 3.32 16.31 -25.92
N PHE A 225 3.96 17.27 -26.56
CA PHE A 225 3.47 18.64 -26.64
C PHE A 225 2.60 18.80 -27.91
N ASP A 226 1.32 19.17 -27.75
CA ASP A 226 0.37 19.32 -28.87
C ASP A 226 0.31 20.74 -29.43
N GLY A 227 1.17 21.65 -28.94
CA GLY A 227 1.17 23.08 -29.26
C GLY A 227 0.51 23.96 -28.20
N SER A 228 -0.29 23.39 -27.31
CA SER A 228 -1.01 24.12 -26.24
C SER A 228 -0.85 23.50 -24.85
N ASP A 229 -0.87 22.19 -24.72
CA ASP A 229 -0.77 21.45 -23.44
C ASP A 229 0.06 20.17 -23.64
N TYR A 230 0.33 19.46 -22.55
CA TYR A 230 1.01 18.20 -22.56
C TYR A 230 0.04 17.03 -22.54
N ILE A 231 0.21 16.11 -23.47
CA ILE A 231 -0.44 14.82 -23.53
C ILE A 231 0.49 13.78 -22.92
N TYR A 232 -0.04 12.88 -22.12
CA TYR A 232 0.74 11.82 -21.48
C TYR A 232 0.51 10.50 -22.21
N MET A 233 1.56 9.78 -22.49
CA MET A 233 1.52 8.44 -23.05
C MET A 233 2.28 7.47 -22.15
N ASN A 234 1.69 6.35 -21.83
CA ASN A 234 2.36 5.28 -21.10
C ASN A 234 3.19 4.44 -22.07
N PRO A 235 4.53 4.38 -21.94
CA PRO A 235 5.39 3.67 -22.89
C PRO A 235 5.27 2.14 -22.84
N GLU A 236 4.65 1.58 -21.79
CA GLU A 236 4.40 0.15 -21.67
C GLU A 236 3.12 -0.29 -22.36
N SER A 237 2.03 0.45 -22.15
CA SER A 237 0.69 0.11 -22.66
C SER A 237 0.29 0.86 -23.94
N GLY A 238 0.97 1.96 -24.28
CA GLY A 238 0.57 2.84 -25.37
C GLY A 238 -0.67 3.69 -25.10
N ALA A 239 -1.22 3.63 -23.87
CA ALA A 239 -2.42 4.36 -23.49
C ALA A 239 -2.12 5.85 -23.30
N PHE A 240 -3.01 6.71 -23.82
CA PHE A 240 -2.98 8.15 -23.61
C PHE A 240 -3.76 8.55 -22.37
N GLY A 241 -3.30 9.59 -21.71
CA GLY A 241 -3.91 10.24 -20.56
C GLY A 241 -3.02 10.22 -19.33
N LYS A 242 -3.16 11.27 -18.50
CA LYS A 242 -2.51 11.34 -17.19
C LYS A 242 -3.41 10.63 -16.18
N PRO A 243 -2.92 9.58 -15.49
CA PRO A 243 -3.67 9.01 -14.37
C PRO A 243 -3.92 10.07 -13.27
N ASP A 244 -5.11 10.07 -12.67
CA ASP A 244 -5.49 11.03 -11.62
C ASP A 244 -4.61 10.95 -10.37
N ASN A 245 -3.94 9.82 -10.17
CA ASN A 245 -3.05 9.56 -9.05
C ASN A 245 -1.56 9.60 -9.43
N LEU A 246 -1.20 10.22 -10.56
CA LEU A 246 0.18 10.36 -10.99
C LEU A 246 0.77 11.68 -10.49
N LEU A 247 1.78 11.59 -9.64
CA LEU A 247 2.64 12.71 -9.24
C LEU A 247 3.91 12.70 -10.10
N LEU A 248 4.14 13.74 -10.87
CA LEU A 248 5.38 13.88 -11.63
C LEU A 248 6.51 14.23 -10.66
N TRP A 249 7.61 13.48 -10.75
CA TRP A 249 8.76 13.63 -9.87
C TRP A 249 9.91 14.36 -10.54
N GLU A 250 10.16 14.04 -11.80
CA GLU A 250 11.20 14.63 -12.61
C GLU A 250 10.67 14.91 -14.03
N TYR A 251 11.08 16.05 -14.64
CA TYR A 251 10.47 16.59 -15.86
C TYR A 251 11.40 16.67 -17.06
N ASN A 252 12.71 16.49 -16.88
CA ASN A 252 13.70 16.89 -17.89
C ASN A 252 14.63 15.76 -18.32
N ASP A 253 14.24 14.50 -18.13
CA ASP A 253 15.07 13.32 -18.44
C ASP A 253 16.47 13.39 -17.79
N GLN A 254 16.55 14.03 -16.62
CA GLN A 254 17.76 14.12 -15.83
C GLN A 254 17.87 12.92 -14.90
N PRO A 255 19.08 12.48 -14.56
CA PRO A 255 19.25 11.44 -13.56
C PRO A 255 18.58 11.85 -12.25
N ILE A 256 17.70 10.98 -11.74
CA ILE A 256 16.99 11.21 -10.46
C ILE A 256 17.99 11.34 -9.32
N ILE A 257 19.10 10.58 -9.39
CA ILE A 257 20.21 10.62 -8.45
C ILE A 257 21.51 10.84 -9.24
N ASP A 258 22.22 11.90 -8.88
CA ASP A 258 23.60 12.12 -9.31
C ASP A 258 24.51 11.98 -8.08
N LEU A 259 25.39 10.98 -8.11
CA LEU A 259 26.23 10.59 -6.99
C LEU A 259 27.71 10.68 -7.33
N SER A 260 28.44 11.51 -6.58
CA SER A 260 29.89 11.58 -6.58
C SER A 260 30.45 11.01 -5.29
N GLY A 261 31.49 10.17 -5.39
CA GLY A 261 32.12 9.52 -4.23
C GLY A 261 31.48 8.21 -3.77
N GLY A 262 30.51 7.68 -4.53
CA GLY A 262 29.82 6.42 -4.24
C GLY A 262 29.44 5.64 -5.48
N ARG A 263 28.83 4.47 -5.29
CA ARG A 263 28.35 3.60 -6.39
C ARG A 263 27.08 2.86 -6.01
N LYS A 264 26.36 2.34 -7.03
CA LYS A 264 25.13 1.58 -6.88
C LYS A 264 24.02 2.36 -6.17
N ALA A 265 23.83 3.63 -6.53
CA ALA A 265 22.73 4.42 -6.01
C ALA A 265 21.38 3.83 -6.44
N LYS A 266 20.43 3.77 -5.49
CA LYS A 266 19.05 3.33 -5.71
C LYS A 266 18.12 4.22 -4.89
N VAL A 267 16.96 4.52 -5.47
CA VAL A 267 15.86 5.18 -4.76
C VAL A 267 14.65 4.26 -4.70
N SER A 268 13.93 4.32 -3.61
CA SER A 268 12.65 3.65 -3.43
C SER A 268 11.70 4.56 -2.67
N PHE A 269 10.43 4.57 -3.08
CA PHE A 269 9.41 5.44 -2.54
C PHE A 269 8.42 4.65 -1.70
N SER A 270 8.14 5.17 -0.51
CA SER A 270 7.08 4.68 0.36
C SER A 270 6.07 5.79 0.58
N MET A 271 4.78 5.49 0.59
CA MET A 271 3.76 6.51 0.69
C MET A 271 2.55 6.07 1.49
N ILE A 272 1.95 7.05 2.15
CA ILE A 272 0.71 6.87 2.92
C ILE A 272 -0.22 8.02 2.59
N LYS A 273 -1.47 7.67 2.30
CA LYS A 273 -2.55 8.64 2.21
C LYS A 273 -2.92 9.10 3.60
N LYS A 274 -2.83 10.41 3.85
CA LYS A 274 -3.29 11.05 5.09
C LYS A 274 -4.33 12.10 4.72
N ASP A 275 -5.50 11.95 5.29
CA ASP A 275 -6.51 13.00 5.20
C ASP A 275 -6.19 14.09 6.23
N ILE A 276 -5.95 15.30 5.77
CA ILE A 276 -5.62 16.43 6.65
C ILE A 276 -6.74 17.47 6.58
N PRO A 277 -7.23 17.96 7.75
CA PRO A 277 -8.04 19.16 7.78
C PRO A 277 -7.27 20.34 7.17
N VAL A 278 -7.91 21.13 6.34
CA VAL A 278 -7.29 22.25 5.60
C VAL A 278 -6.60 23.26 6.54
N GLU A 279 -7.09 23.39 7.77
CA GLU A 279 -6.51 24.30 8.77
C GLU A 279 -5.15 23.82 9.31
N ASN A 280 -4.94 22.51 9.44
CA ASN A 280 -3.67 21.98 9.93
C ASN A 280 -2.54 22.07 8.90
N ALA A 281 -2.86 22.08 7.60
CA ALA A 281 -1.88 22.29 6.55
C ALA A 281 -1.22 23.69 6.61
N ARG A 282 -1.93 24.68 7.14
CA ARG A 282 -1.37 26.03 7.37
C ARG A 282 -0.45 26.09 8.59
N ARG A 283 -0.74 25.32 9.65
CA ARG A 283 0.05 25.35 10.90
C ARG A 283 1.36 24.59 10.79
N GLU A 284 1.46 23.55 9.97
CA GLU A 284 2.71 22.80 9.76
C GLU A 284 3.85 23.64 9.14
N LYS A 285 3.53 24.73 8.43
CA LYS A 285 4.53 25.71 8.01
C LYS A 285 5.23 26.44 9.17
N PHE A 286 4.73 26.32 10.41
CA PHE A 286 5.18 27.11 11.56
C PHE A 286 5.58 26.30 12.80
N ALA A 287 5.58 24.96 12.75
CA ALA A 287 5.86 24.13 13.93
C ALA A 287 7.17 23.33 13.83
N ASP A 288 8.30 24.04 13.72
CA ASP A 288 9.55 23.55 14.27
C ASP A 288 9.53 23.86 15.78
N THR A 289 9.41 22.85 16.60
CA THR A 289 9.87 22.69 17.99
C THR A 289 8.87 22.00 18.89
N SER A 290 9.05 20.71 19.14
CA SER A 290 8.90 20.17 20.51
C SER A 290 9.54 18.78 20.64
N LEU A 291 10.46 18.67 21.58
CA LEU A 291 11.33 17.52 21.85
C LEU A 291 10.67 16.32 22.54
N ILE A 292 9.34 16.29 22.72
CA ILE A 292 8.63 15.20 23.37
C ILE A 292 7.37 14.84 22.59
N ASN A 293 7.56 14.25 21.41
CA ASN A 293 6.44 13.69 20.66
C ASN A 293 6.58 12.16 20.58
N PHE A 294 5.93 11.43 21.49
CA PHE A 294 5.62 10.02 21.30
C PHE A 294 4.51 9.87 20.24
N SER A 295 4.77 10.34 19.04
CA SER A 295 3.86 10.24 17.91
C SER A 295 4.37 9.19 16.94
N LEU A 296 3.49 8.32 16.46
CA LEU A 296 3.78 7.41 15.36
C LEU A 296 4.19 8.16 14.08
N ASP A 297 3.88 9.46 14.02
CA ASP A 297 4.25 10.35 12.93
C ASP A 297 5.78 10.59 12.82
N LEU A 298 6.55 10.28 13.87
CA LEU A 298 8.02 10.36 13.87
C LEU A 298 8.70 9.13 13.25
N LEU A 299 7.98 8.04 13.04
CA LEU A 299 8.53 6.85 12.42
C LEU A 299 8.66 7.04 10.90
N PRO A 300 9.64 6.39 10.25
CA PRO A 300 9.68 6.30 8.79
C PRO A 300 8.35 5.80 8.24
N ILE A 301 7.93 6.30 7.08
CA ILE A 301 6.61 5.99 6.49
C ILE A 301 6.42 4.49 6.27
N GLU A 302 7.49 3.79 5.93
CA GLU A 302 7.48 2.33 5.78
C GLU A 302 7.00 1.66 7.06
N GLU A 303 7.51 2.10 8.21
CA GLU A 303 7.11 1.63 9.54
C GLU A 303 5.70 2.09 9.91
N GLN A 304 5.34 3.34 9.65
CA GLN A 304 3.99 3.86 9.92
C GLN A 304 2.90 3.02 9.23
N SER A 305 3.13 2.59 7.99
CA SER A 305 2.17 1.77 7.24
C SER A 305 1.97 0.37 7.84
N ILE A 306 3.04 -0.19 8.44
CA ILE A 306 2.97 -1.46 9.18
C ILE A 306 2.17 -1.25 10.46
N PHE A 307 2.56 -0.26 11.26
CA PHE A 307 1.91 0.02 12.54
C PHE A 307 0.43 0.38 12.39
N SER A 308 0.04 1.14 11.36
CA SER A 308 -1.38 1.45 11.13
C SER A 308 -2.22 0.18 10.95
N SER A 309 -1.71 -0.79 10.21
CA SER A 309 -2.39 -2.08 10.02
C SER A 309 -2.41 -2.92 11.31
N ILE A 310 -1.32 -2.90 12.09
CA ILE A 310 -1.21 -3.65 13.35
C ILE A 310 -2.11 -3.05 14.44
N LEU A 311 -2.22 -1.73 14.51
CA LEU A 311 -3.04 -1.03 15.51
C LEU A 311 -4.55 -1.30 15.34
N LEU A 312 -5.00 -1.71 14.16
CA LEU A 312 -6.38 -2.13 13.92
C LEU A 312 -6.68 -3.53 14.45
N LEU A 313 -5.65 -4.38 14.71
CA LEU A 313 -5.84 -5.74 15.22
C LEU A 313 -6.63 -5.79 16.54
N PRO A 314 -6.34 -4.96 17.56
CA PRO A 314 -7.12 -4.98 18.81
C PRO A 314 -8.59 -4.66 18.61
N VAL A 315 -8.95 -3.83 17.63
CA VAL A 315 -10.36 -3.59 17.26
C VAL A 315 -11.00 -4.87 16.71
N GLY A 316 -10.30 -5.55 15.80
CA GLY A 316 -10.74 -6.85 15.30
C GLY A 316 -10.91 -7.88 16.42
N VAL A 317 -9.96 -7.95 17.37
CA VAL A 317 -10.03 -8.82 18.54
C VAL A 317 -11.24 -8.47 19.40
N LEU A 318 -11.50 -7.19 19.67
CA LEU A 318 -12.67 -6.73 20.43
C LEU A 318 -13.97 -7.20 19.76
N VAL A 319 -14.11 -7.07 18.45
CA VAL A 319 -15.29 -7.55 17.71
C VAL A 319 -15.46 -9.07 17.85
N VAL A 320 -14.37 -9.83 17.70
CA VAL A 320 -14.41 -11.30 17.87
C VAL A 320 -14.81 -11.68 19.28
N VAL A 321 -14.22 -11.06 20.31
CA VAL A 321 -14.53 -11.33 21.72
C VAL A 321 -15.99 -11.00 22.01
N PHE A 322 -16.47 -9.85 21.54
CA PHE A 322 -17.86 -9.43 21.68
C PHE A 322 -18.84 -10.46 21.07
N LEU A 323 -18.62 -10.83 19.82
CA LEU A 323 -19.50 -11.77 19.10
C LEU A 323 -19.44 -13.18 19.69
N ARG A 324 -18.31 -13.59 20.23
CA ARG A 324 -18.12 -14.91 20.83
C ARG A 324 -18.71 -15.01 22.22
N ILE A 325 -18.52 -14.00 23.07
CA ILE A 325 -18.95 -14.02 24.47
C ILE A 325 -20.43 -13.61 24.59
N LEU A 326 -20.83 -12.49 23.99
CA LEU A 326 -22.20 -11.97 24.17
C LEU A 326 -23.18 -12.60 23.18
N VAL A 327 -22.81 -12.73 21.88
CA VAL A 327 -23.71 -13.32 20.88
C VAL A 327 -23.67 -14.84 20.93
N GLY A 328 -22.48 -15.43 21.19
CA GLY A 328 -22.29 -16.87 21.28
C GLY A 328 -22.00 -17.54 19.94
N ILE A 329 -21.41 -16.83 18.99
CA ILE A 329 -20.97 -17.39 17.70
C ILE A 329 -19.76 -18.30 17.94
N LYS A 330 -19.85 -19.54 17.48
CA LYS A 330 -18.74 -20.50 17.55
C LYS A 330 -17.74 -20.19 16.44
N THR A 331 -16.49 -19.93 16.82
CA THR A 331 -15.38 -19.67 15.89
C THR A 331 -14.23 -20.64 16.16
N SER A 332 -13.43 -20.89 15.18
CA SER A 332 -12.19 -21.66 15.33
C SER A 332 -11.08 -20.82 15.94
N GLY A 333 -11.15 -20.64 17.28
CA GLY A 333 -10.26 -19.75 18.03
C GLY A 333 -10.70 -18.29 17.99
N THR A 334 -9.95 -17.42 18.67
CA THR A 334 -10.19 -15.97 18.73
C THR A 334 -9.40 -15.19 17.68
N PHE A 335 -8.20 -15.64 17.38
CA PHE A 335 -7.27 -14.90 16.52
C PHE A 335 -7.50 -15.16 15.03
N MET A 336 -7.97 -16.34 14.66
CA MET A 336 -8.20 -16.74 13.26
C MET A 336 -9.17 -15.79 12.51
N PRO A 337 -10.36 -15.43 13.04
CA PRO A 337 -11.24 -14.49 12.34
C PRO A 337 -10.61 -13.11 12.15
N VAL A 338 -9.77 -12.65 13.08
CA VAL A 338 -9.04 -11.38 12.96
C VAL A 338 -8.02 -11.42 11.82
N LEU A 339 -7.27 -12.50 11.71
CA LEU A 339 -6.30 -12.68 10.63
C LEU A 339 -6.98 -12.74 9.25
N ILE A 340 -8.13 -13.44 9.17
CA ILE A 340 -8.93 -13.48 7.94
C ILE A 340 -9.43 -12.07 7.59
N ALA A 341 -9.91 -11.29 8.57
CA ALA A 341 -10.33 -9.91 8.36
C ALA A 341 -9.17 -9.04 7.85
N MET A 342 -7.96 -9.21 8.40
CA MET A 342 -6.75 -8.54 7.89
C MET A 342 -6.39 -8.96 6.45
N ALA A 343 -6.56 -10.23 6.11
CA ALA A 343 -6.38 -10.68 4.74
C ALA A 343 -7.37 -9.97 3.80
N PHE A 344 -8.63 -9.82 4.20
CA PHE A 344 -9.65 -9.08 3.44
C PHE A 344 -9.32 -7.60 3.29
N MET A 345 -8.67 -6.97 4.25
CA MET A 345 -8.18 -5.59 4.11
C MET A 345 -7.12 -5.43 3.00
N LYS A 346 -6.39 -6.50 2.69
CA LYS A 346 -5.37 -6.50 1.62
C LYS A 346 -5.90 -6.93 0.25
N THR A 347 -6.99 -7.72 0.22
CA THR A 347 -7.53 -8.32 -1.01
C THR A 347 -8.91 -7.78 -1.39
N HIS A 348 -9.48 -6.84 -0.63
CA HIS A 348 -10.88 -6.45 -0.64
C HIS A 348 -11.85 -7.60 -0.24
N LEU A 349 -13.02 -7.22 0.28
CA LEU A 349 -13.95 -8.18 0.90
C LEU A 349 -14.42 -9.27 -0.07
N VAL A 350 -14.93 -8.89 -1.22
CA VAL A 350 -15.56 -9.84 -2.17
C VAL A 350 -14.52 -10.83 -2.70
N VAL A 351 -13.39 -10.33 -3.18
CA VAL A 351 -12.31 -11.15 -3.72
C VAL A 351 -11.72 -12.04 -2.62
N GLY A 352 -11.53 -11.47 -1.41
CA GLY A 352 -11.02 -12.20 -0.25
C GLY A 352 -11.94 -13.34 0.20
N VAL A 353 -13.26 -13.11 0.26
CA VAL A 353 -14.25 -14.15 0.64
C VAL A 353 -14.31 -15.25 -0.41
N VAL A 354 -14.41 -14.90 -1.70
CA VAL A 354 -14.43 -15.89 -2.78
C VAL A 354 -13.13 -16.69 -2.80
N GLY A 355 -11.97 -16.02 -2.71
CA GLY A 355 -10.67 -16.66 -2.67
C GLY A 355 -10.52 -17.61 -1.47
N LEU A 356 -10.90 -17.16 -0.25
CA LEU A 356 -10.88 -17.99 0.96
C LEU A 356 -11.75 -19.23 0.79
N LEU A 357 -13.01 -19.07 0.36
CA LEU A 357 -13.93 -20.21 0.18
C LEU A 357 -13.42 -21.20 -0.85
N THR A 358 -12.90 -20.70 -1.98
CA THR A 358 -12.34 -21.57 -3.03
C THR A 358 -11.14 -22.35 -2.52
N ILE A 359 -10.18 -21.68 -1.91
CA ILE A 359 -8.93 -22.31 -1.46
C ILE A 359 -9.19 -23.28 -0.31
N VAL A 360 -10.04 -22.89 0.67
CA VAL A 360 -10.42 -23.79 1.78
C VAL A 360 -11.18 -25.00 1.27
N SER A 361 -12.12 -24.82 0.34
CA SER A 361 -12.87 -25.94 -0.26
C SER A 361 -11.94 -26.94 -0.98
N ILE A 362 -11.03 -26.43 -1.81
CA ILE A 362 -10.04 -27.28 -2.50
C ILE A 362 -9.14 -27.99 -1.48
N GLY A 363 -8.64 -27.30 -0.46
CA GLY A 363 -7.83 -27.87 0.61
C GLY A 363 -8.54 -28.99 1.36
N LEU A 364 -9.83 -28.82 1.69
CA LEU A 364 -10.63 -29.85 2.36
C LEU A 364 -10.94 -31.06 1.44
N ILE A 365 -11.15 -30.83 0.14
CA ILE A 365 -11.32 -31.92 -0.85
C ILE A 365 -10.04 -32.75 -0.94
N ILE A 366 -8.88 -32.12 -1.09
CA ILE A 366 -7.58 -32.80 -1.12
C ILE A 366 -7.36 -33.58 0.16
N ARG A 367 -7.63 -32.97 1.31
CA ARG A 367 -7.55 -33.64 2.60
C ARG A 367 -8.44 -34.88 2.67
N PHE A 368 -9.70 -34.80 2.22
CA PHE A 368 -10.62 -35.92 2.18
C PHE A 368 -10.06 -37.07 1.36
N TYR A 369 -9.41 -36.80 0.22
CA TYR A 369 -8.76 -37.79 -0.59
C TYR A 369 -7.54 -38.42 0.11
N LEU A 370 -6.68 -37.56 0.71
CA LEU A 370 -5.49 -38.03 1.44
C LEU A 370 -5.85 -38.84 2.71
N SER A 371 -7.02 -38.64 3.30
CA SER A 371 -7.45 -39.38 4.48
C SER A 371 -7.65 -40.89 4.17
N ARG A 372 -7.88 -41.25 2.89
CA ARG A 372 -8.01 -42.65 2.43
C ARG A 372 -6.67 -43.35 2.29
N LEU A 373 -5.56 -42.63 2.32
CA LEU A 373 -4.21 -43.19 2.11
C LEU A 373 -3.52 -43.67 3.39
N ASN A 374 -4.22 -43.69 4.55
CA ASN A 374 -3.70 -44.11 5.85
C ASN A 374 -2.36 -43.44 6.25
N LEU A 375 -2.18 -42.17 5.85
CA LEU A 375 -0.99 -41.39 6.17
C LEU A 375 -1.01 -40.91 7.63
N LEU A 376 0.18 -40.76 8.23
CA LEU A 376 0.34 -40.10 9.52
C LEU A 376 -0.24 -38.68 9.45
N LEU A 377 -0.87 -38.25 10.54
CA LEU A 377 -1.52 -36.95 10.63
C LEU A 377 -0.60 -35.80 10.17
N VAL A 378 0.64 -35.79 10.66
CA VAL A 378 1.63 -34.74 10.32
C VAL A 378 1.93 -34.72 8.81
N ALA A 379 2.18 -35.90 8.21
CA ALA A 379 2.46 -36.01 6.77
C ALA A 379 1.27 -35.52 5.93
N ARG A 380 0.04 -35.86 6.33
CA ARG A 380 -1.18 -35.46 5.65
C ARG A 380 -1.38 -33.93 5.70
N ILE A 381 -1.24 -33.32 6.90
CA ILE A 381 -1.36 -31.88 7.07
C ILE A 381 -0.30 -31.16 6.22
N SER A 382 0.97 -31.61 6.30
CA SER A 382 2.06 -31.01 5.52
C SER A 382 1.81 -31.08 4.01
N THR A 383 1.31 -32.21 3.52
CA THR A 383 0.97 -32.38 2.09
C THR A 383 -0.14 -31.42 1.67
N VAL A 384 -1.19 -31.23 2.48
CA VAL A 384 -2.27 -30.29 2.21
C VAL A 384 -1.71 -28.85 2.13
N ILE A 385 -0.87 -28.45 3.08
CA ILE A 385 -0.26 -27.10 3.10
C ILE A 385 0.56 -26.87 1.83
N ILE A 386 1.46 -27.81 1.46
CA ILE A 386 2.31 -27.69 0.27
C ILE A 386 1.45 -27.58 -1.00
N THR A 387 0.42 -28.43 -1.11
CA THR A 387 -0.48 -28.41 -2.28
C THR A 387 -1.26 -27.12 -2.37
N VAL A 388 -1.74 -26.57 -1.25
CA VAL A 388 -2.45 -25.30 -1.19
C VAL A 388 -1.55 -24.13 -1.61
N ILE A 389 -0.30 -24.11 -1.15
CA ILE A 389 0.68 -23.11 -1.58
C ILE A 389 0.89 -23.21 -3.10
N GLY A 390 1.02 -24.43 -3.64
CA GLY A 390 1.12 -24.65 -5.08
C GLY A 390 -0.10 -24.12 -5.86
N ILE A 391 -1.32 -24.38 -5.36
CA ILE A 391 -2.56 -23.88 -5.97
C ILE A 391 -2.64 -22.36 -5.94
N ILE A 392 -2.31 -21.74 -4.80
CA ILE A 392 -2.29 -20.27 -4.68
C ILE A 392 -1.30 -19.69 -5.67
N THR A 393 -0.10 -20.26 -5.77
CA THR A 393 0.92 -19.82 -6.73
C THR A 393 0.42 -19.93 -8.17
N PHE A 394 -0.19 -21.07 -8.52
CA PHE A 394 -0.76 -21.31 -9.84
C PHE A 394 -1.89 -20.32 -10.18
N LEU A 395 -2.83 -20.10 -9.25
CA LEU A 395 -3.90 -19.11 -9.42
C LEU A 395 -3.36 -17.68 -9.58
N THR A 396 -2.32 -17.33 -8.84
CA THR A 396 -1.68 -16.02 -8.94
C THR A 396 -1.07 -15.80 -10.33
N VAL A 397 -0.37 -16.82 -10.86
CA VAL A 397 0.21 -16.75 -12.22
C VAL A 397 -0.89 -16.61 -13.29
N ILE A 398 -1.96 -17.41 -13.18
CA ILE A 398 -3.10 -17.34 -14.12
C ILE A 398 -3.73 -15.94 -14.07
N THR A 399 -4.01 -15.41 -12.89
CA THR A 399 -4.64 -14.10 -12.73
C THR A 399 -3.78 -13.00 -13.34
N TYR A 400 -2.46 -13.10 -13.19
CA TYR A 400 -1.52 -12.17 -13.84
C TYR A 400 -1.57 -12.25 -15.36
N GLN A 401 -1.65 -13.46 -15.95
CA GLN A 401 -1.75 -13.65 -17.41
C GLN A 401 -3.05 -13.10 -17.99
N PHE A 402 -4.15 -13.14 -17.23
CA PHE A 402 -5.44 -12.59 -17.67
C PHE A 402 -5.59 -11.08 -17.42
N GLY A 403 -4.54 -10.38 -16.98
CA GLY A 403 -4.56 -8.93 -16.78
C GLY A 403 -5.45 -8.46 -15.61
N ILE A 404 -5.90 -9.36 -14.75
CA ILE A 404 -6.70 -9.03 -13.56
C ILE A 404 -5.75 -8.62 -12.44
N THR A 405 -5.05 -7.50 -12.64
CA THR A 405 -3.96 -7.07 -11.73
C THR A 405 -4.45 -6.40 -10.45
N GLU A 406 -5.69 -5.91 -10.40
CA GLU A 406 -6.18 -5.11 -9.27
C GLU A 406 -6.78 -5.92 -8.11
N GLY A 407 -7.17 -7.18 -8.30
CA GLY A 407 -7.93 -7.94 -7.31
C GLY A 407 -7.16 -8.96 -6.48
N MET A 408 -6.05 -9.50 -6.96
CA MET A 408 -5.39 -10.64 -6.32
C MET A 408 -3.87 -10.46 -6.14
N LYS A 409 -3.43 -9.32 -5.64
CA LYS A 409 -2.09 -9.26 -5.05
C LYS A 409 -2.10 -10.09 -3.76
N ILE A 410 -2.10 -11.42 -3.91
CA ILE A 410 -1.92 -12.34 -2.77
C ILE A 410 -0.49 -12.15 -2.31
N THR A 411 -0.31 -11.25 -1.36
CA THR A 411 0.98 -11.04 -0.71
C THR A 411 1.28 -12.23 0.20
N PHE A 412 2.54 -12.40 0.55
CA PHE A 412 3.02 -13.47 1.44
C PHE A 412 2.15 -13.66 2.70
N PHE A 413 1.67 -12.57 3.30
CA PHE A 413 0.89 -12.59 4.53
C PHE A 413 -0.51 -13.26 4.39
N PRO A 414 -1.38 -12.90 3.42
CA PRO A 414 -2.62 -13.63 3.17
C PRO A 414 -2.41 -15.11 2.87
N MET A 415 -1.34 -15.48 2.17
CA MET A 415 -1.03 -16.86 1.85
C MET A 415 -0.77 -17.71 3.09
N ILE A 416 -0.01 -17.18 4.06
CA ILE A 416 0.24 -17.86 5.34
C ILE A 416 -1.07 -18.05 6.12
N ILE A 417 -1.91 -17.03 6.16
CA ILE A 417 -3.19 -17.08 6.88
C ILE A 417 -4.11 -18.14 6.28
N LEU A 418 -4.21 -18.20 4.96
CA LEU A 418 -5.02 -19.21 4.25
C LEU A 418 -4.52 -20.62 4.53
N SER A 419 -3.21 -20.85 4.43
CA SER A 419 -2.60 -22.15 4.73
C SER A 419 -2.86 -22.59 6.17
N TRP A 420 -2.68 -21.69 7.13
CA TRP A 420 -2.96 -21.95 8.54
C TRP A 420 -4.47 -22.18 8.81
N THR A 421 -5.34 -21.46 8.10
CA THR A 421 -6.80 -21.66 8.18
C THR A 421 -7.17 -23.09 7.76
N ILE A 422 -6.59 -23.59 6.66
CA ILE A 422 -6.85 -24.94 6.15
C ILE A 422 -6.31 -25.99 7.11
N GLU A 423 -5.10 -25.79 7.63
CA GLU A 423 -4.52 -26.65 8.66
C GLU A 423 -5.48 -26.75 9.85
N ARG A 424 -5.91 -25.64 10.39
CA ARG A 424 -6.83 -25.60 11.54
C ARG A 424 -8.17 -26.26 11.25
N MET A 425 -8.76 -26.03 10.08
CA MET A 425 -10.00 -26.68 9.65
C MET A 425 -9.79 -28.17 9.42
N SER A 426 -8.63 -28.58 8.96
CA SER A 426 -8.26 -29.99 8.77
C SER A 426 -8.18 -30.74 10.11
N ILE A 427 -7.54 -30.13 11.11
CA ILE A 427 -7.45 -30.69 12.47
C ILE A 427 -8.85 -30.80 13.06
N LEU A 428 -9.64 -29.73 12.99
CA LEU A 428 -11.00 -29.68 13.51
C LEU A 428 -11.92 -30.75 12.89
N TRP A 429 -11.73 -31.02 11.59
CA TRP A 429 -12.47 -32.09 10.92
C TRP A 429 -12.18 -33.47 11.52
N GLU A 430 -10.94 -33.71 11.90
CA GLU A 430 -10.52 -34.99 12.49
C GLU A 430 -10.98 -35.16 13.92
N GLU A 431 -10.92 -34.07 14.71
CA GLU A 431 -11.28 -34.09 16.14
C GLU A 431 -12.79 -34.05 16.37
N GLU A 432 -13.52 -33.21 15.64
CA GLU A 432 -14.93 -32.90 15.91
C GLU A 432 -15.88 -33.25 14.73
N GLY A 433 -15.32 -33.62 13.57
CA GLY A 433 -16.06 -34.01 12.37
C GLY A 433 -16.52 -32.85 11.49
N ALA A 434 -17.06 -33.20 10.31
CA ALA A 434 -17.43 -32.24 9.28
C ALA A 434 -18.43 -31.17 9.72
N LYS A 435 -19.44 -31.54 10.52
CA LYS A 435 -20.47 -30.62 11.01
C LYS A 435 -19.88 -29.44 11.79
N GLN A 436 -18.88 -29.70 12.62
CA GLN A 436 -18.25 -28.67 13.43
C GLN A 436 -17.35 -27.76 12.58
N VAL A 437 -16.70 -28.31 11.54
CA VAL A 437 -15.94 -27.51 10.59
C VAL A 437 -16.84 -26.46 9.90
N PHE A 438 -18.03 -26.86 9.45
CA PHE A 438 -18.99 -25.93 8.86
C PHE A 438 -19.50 -24.88 9.86
N ILE A 439 -19.80 -25.28 11.09
CA ILE A 439 -20.28 -24.37 12.13
C ILE A 439 -19.17 -23.38 12.54
N GLN A 440 -17.97 -23.87 12.87
CA GLN A 440 -16.88 -23.03 13.35
C GLN A 440 -16.20 -22.26 12.21
N GLY A 441 -16.10 -22.86 11.02
CA GLY A 441 -15.58 -22.20 9.82
C GLY A 441 -16.50 -21.09 9.34
N GLY A 442 -17.80 -21.39 9.19
CA GLY A 442 -18.81 -20.39 8.82
C GLY A 442 -18.94 -19.28 9.87
N GLY A 443 -18.91 -19.63 11.15
CA GLY A 443 -18.88 -18.65 12.25
C GLY A 443 -17.63 -17.78 12.21
N SER A 444 -16.46 -18.36 11.93
CA SER A 444 -15.21 -17.61 11.78
C SER A 444 -15.25 -16.66 10.59
N LEU A 445 -15.80 -17.10 9.46
CA LEU A 445 -15.97 -16.26 8.28
C LEU A 445 -16.91 -15.09 8.54
N LEU A 446 -18.07 -15.35 9.15
CA LEU A 446 -19.05 -14.31 9.48
C LEU A 446 -18.44 -13.27 10.43
N VAL A 447 -17.76 -13.73 11.48
CA VAL A 447 -17.07 -12.84 12.42
C VAL A 447 -15.95 -12.08 11.76
N ALA A 448 -15.21 -12.69 10.82
CA ALA A 448 -14.17 -12.02 10.05
C ALA A 448 -14.72 -10.91 9.13
N ILE A 449 -15.88 -11.14 8.51
CA ILE A 449 -16.57 -10.10 7.71
C ILE A 449 -16.97 -8.92 8.58
N ILE A 450 -17.56 -9.16 9.76
CA ILE A 450 -17.95 -8.08 10.68
C ILE A 450 -16.71 -7.34 11.21
N ALA A 451 -15.66 -8.08 11.55
CA ALA A 451 -14.39 -7.49 11.98
C ALA A 451 -13.76 -6.64 10.85
N TYR A 452 -13.78 -7.14 9.60
CA TYR A 452 -13.35 -6.36 8.43
C TYR A 452 -14.13 -5.06 8.28
N LEU A 453 -15.49 -5.10 8.36
CA LEU A 453 -16.32 -3.90 8.25
C LEU A 453 -16.01 -2.89 9.37
N ALA A 454 -15.75 -3.36 10.59
CA ALA A 454 -15.33 -2.50 11.68
C ALA A 454 -13.93 -1.91 11.42
N MET A 455 -12.96 -2.73 11.04
CA MET A 455 -11.57 -2.31 10.82
C MET A 455 -11.39 -1.44 9.56
N SER A 456 -12.23 -1.58 8.54
CA SER A 456 -12.21 -0.78 7.31
C SER A 456 -12.95 0.56 7.45
N SER A 457 -13.59 0.82 8.59
CA SER A 457 -14.25 2.10 8.86
C SER A 457 -13.21 3.21 9.00
N THR A 458 -13.33 4.27 8.19
CA THR A 458 -12.44 5.45 8.23
C THR A 458 -12.43 6.13 9.60
N PHE A 459 -13.55 6.09 10.32
CA PHE A 459 -13.67 6.61 11.69
C PHE A 459 -12.82 5.79 12.67
N ILE A 460 -12.93 4.46 12.61
CA ILE A 460 -12.16 3.55 13.48
C ILE A 460 -10.68 3.63 13.16
N GLU A 461 -10.31 3.66 11.88
CA GLU A 461 -8.92 3.84 11.45
C GLU A 461 -8.35 5.17 11.98
N HIS A 462 -9.11 6.27 11.84
CA HIS A 462 -8.72 7.58 12.35
C HIS A 462 -8.49 7.59 13.87
N ILE A 463 -9.44 7.07 14.66
CA ILE A 463 -9.31 7.06 16.12
C ILE A 463 -8.18 6.13 16.56
N THR A 464 -8.06 4.96 15.95
CA THR A 464 -7.06 3.97 16.33
C THR A 464 -5.64 4.46 16.06
N PHE A 465 -5.42 5.15 14.94
CA PHE A 465 -4.11 5.67 14.56
C PHE A 465 -3.75 6.93 15.37
N ASN A 466 -4.70 7.86 15.49
CA ASN A 466 -4.43 9.15 16.14
C ASN A 466 -4.47 9.10 17.67
N PHE A 467 -5.18 8.14 18.27
CA PHE A 467 -5.39 8.07 19.72
C PHE A 467 -4.95 6.72 20.29
N LEU A 468 -3.64 6.57 20.56
CA LEU A 468 -3.08 5.36 21.15
C LEU A 468 -3.72 4.97 22.49
N GLY A 469 -4.28 5.92 23.24
CA GLY A 469 -5.06 5.67 24.45
C GLY A 469 -6.26 4.74 24.24
N LEU A 470 -6.78 4.65 23.01
CA LEU A 470 -7.85 3.72 22.64
C LEU A 470 -7.46 2.26 22.91
N GLN A 471 -6.20 1.89 22.72
CA GLN A 471 -5.73 0.53 22.94
C GLN A 471 -5.91 0.09 24.39
N LEU A 472 -5.68 1.00 25.35
CA LEU A 472 -5.90 0.73 26.79
C LEU A 472 -7.38 0.54 27.09
N ILE A 473 -8.25 1.33 26.45
CA ILE A 473 -9.71 1.21 26.60
C ILE A 473 -10.18 -0.12 26.01
N ILE A 474 -9.67 -0.54 24.86
CA ILE A 474 -9.99 -1.84 24.26
C ILE A 474 -9.61 -2.98 25.20
N VAL A 475 -8.40 -2.94 25.77
CA VAL A 475 -7.96 -3.94 26.77
C VAL A 475 -8.93 -3.97 27.96
N ALA A 476 -9.32 -2.81 28.49
CA ALA A 476 -10.26 -2.72 29.60
C ALA A 476 -11.63 -3.35 29.25
N ILE A 477 -12.15 -3.07 28.05
CA ILE A 477 -13.43 -3.64 27.57
C ILE A 477 -13.31 -5.16 27.39
N VAL A 478 -12.21 -5.65 26.82
CA VAL A 478 -11.98 -7.10 26.66
C VAL A 478 -11.91 -7.80 28.01
N LEU A 479 -11.26 -7.18 29.02
CA LEU A 479 -11.24 -7.70 30.38
C LEU A 479 -12.64 -7.75 30.98
N LEU A 480 -13.45 -6.70 30.82
CA LEU A 480 -14.84 -6.66 31.28
C LEU A 480 -15.68 -7.77 30.61
N LEU A 481 -15.56 -7.93 29.30
CA LEU A 481 -16.21 -8.99 28.54
C LEU A 481 -15.78 -10.39 29.04
N GLY A 482 -14.51 -10.56 29.39
CA GLY A 482 -13.98 -11.82 29.94
C GLY A 482 -14.57 -12.19 31.32
N ASN A 483 -15.03 -11.21 32.07
CA ASN A 483 -15.70 -11.43 33.37
C ASN A 483 -17.24 -11.55 33.25
N TYR A 484 -17.78 -11.55 32.03
CA TYR A 484 -19.20 -11.66 31.77
C TYR A 484 -19.70 -13.07 32.08
N THR A 485 -20.62 -13.19 33.03
CA THR A 485 -21.25 -14.45 33.50
C THR A 485 -22.71 -14.61 33.07
N GLY A 486 -23.22 -13.68 32.25
CA GLY A 486 -24.61 -13.73 31.78
C GLY A 486 -24.84 -14.74 30.63
N TYR A 487 -26.11 -14.92 30.29
CA TYR A 487 -26.49 -15.79 29.16
C TYR A 487 -26.11 -15.17 27.82
N ARG A 488 -25.67 -16.02 26.87
CA ARG A 488 -25.39 -15.60 25.48
C ARG A 488 -26.71 -15.35 24.76
N LEU A 489 -26.73 -14.40 23.83
CA LEU A 489 -27.91 -14.09 23.02
C LEU A 489 -28.45 -15.32 22.27
N SER A 490 -27.57 -16.19 21.78
CA SER A 490 -27.95 -17.46 21.15
C SER A 490 -28.64 -18.44 22.12
N GLU A 491 -28.30 -18.40 23.40
CA GLU A 491 -28.90 -19.24 24.46
C GLU A 491 -30.26 -18.73 24.87
N LEU A 492 -30.46 -17.41 24.95
CA LEU A 492 -31.75 -16.80 25.22
C LEU A 492 -32.85 -17.27 24.26
N LYS A 493 -32.51 -17.36 22.98
CA LYS A 493 -33.42 -17.89 21.95
C LYS A 493 -33.75 -19.37 22.16
N ARG A 494 -32.81 -20.14 22.69
CA ARG A 494 -32.97 -21.58 22.99
C ARG A 494 -33.82 -21.81 24.20
N PHE A 495 -33.78 -20.93 25.23
CA PHE A 495 -34.55 -21.07 26.48
C PHE A 495 -35.96 -20.44 26.40
N LYS A 496 -36.29 -19.69 25.34
CA LYS A 496 -37.59 -19.07 25.15
C LYS A 496 -38.77 -20.04 25.27
N PRO A 497 -38.73 -21.29 24.71
CA PRO A 497 -39.79 -22.27 24.88
C PRO A 497 -40.01 -22.70 26.35
N LEU A 498 -38.93 -22.88 27.12
CA LEU A 498 -38.98 -23.23 28.52
C LEU A 498 -39.61 -22.13 29.39
N VAL A 499 -39.35 -20.86 29.08
CA VAL A 499 -39.96 -19.72 29.76
C VAL A 499 -41.48 -19.70 29.52
N VAL A 500 -41.91 -19.96 28.25
CA VAL A 500 -43.33 -20.02 27.90
C VAL A 500 -44.03 -21.18 28.59
N GLU A 501 -43.40 -22.37 28.69
CA GLU A 501 -43.95 -23.50 29.46
C GLU A 501 -44.09 -23.20 30.95
N LEU A 502 -43.10 -22.54 31.57
CA LEU A 502 -43.13 -22.12 32.96
C LEU A 502 -44.21 -21.05 33.24
N GLU A 503 -44.45 -20.15 32.30
CA GLU A 503 -45.53 -19.17 32.39
C GLU A 503 -46.93 -19.81 32.23
N GLN A 504 -47.03 -20.85 31.41
CA GLN A 504 -48.27 -21.61 31.26
C GLN A 504 -48.58 -22.49 32.48
N GLN A 505 -47.56 -22.99 33.18
CA GLN A 505 -47.74 -23.75 34.43
C GLN A 505 -48.06 -22.88 35.67
N LYS A 506 -47.81 -21.54 35.56
CA LYS A 506 -48.16 -20.59 36.64
C LYS A 506 -49.55 -19.99 36.49
N LYS A 507 -50.26 -20.24 35.37
CA LYS A 507 -51.68 -19.92 35.16
C LYS A 507 -52.55 -21.13 35.43
#